data_481c3be816b17c60ddb8c10c5141fe88
#
_entry.id   481c3be816b17c60ddb8c10c5141fe88
#
_cell.length_a   1.000
_cell.length_b   1.000
_cell.length_c   1.000
_cell.angle_alpha   90.00
_cell.angle_beta   90.00
_cell.angle_gamma   90.00
#
_symmetry.space_group_name_H-M   'P 1'
#
loop_
_entity.id
_entity.type
_entity.pdbx_description
1 polymer ?
#
loop_
_entity_poly.entity_id
_entity_poly.type
_entity_poly.pdbx_seq_one_letter_code
_entity_poly.pdbx_strand_id
1 'polypeptide(L)'
;LIDGKVPAGDVRYQDIRKVYPYENKLVVLRLTGAEILKYLEASYDAWINTVTEPSEDAHVLKIKQSKDYSTGKMAWKLAKSPANFDSAAGINYTVDVTKPYGSRVTITGMADGRAFEMDKEYLAAITTYRSVGSGGLLKAAGLTDAKSVEDRIVYRGPEFRTILYEYFKKYGSVDPAVIGDPKVIGSWKFVPDFAPAAIKADVELLYGK
;
A
#
# COMPACT_ATOMS: atom_id res chain seq x y z
N LEU A 1 13.19 0.76 -9.80
CA LEU A 1 13.13 1.26 -8.42
C LEU A 1 13.97 2.52 -8.36
N ILE A 2 13.31 3.60 -7.97
CA ILE A 2 14.01 4.84 -7.63
C ILE A 2 14.78 4.49 -6.37
N ASP A 3 16.06 4.82 -6.36
CA ASP A 3 16.95 4.51 -5.24
C ASP A 3 16.56 5.28 -3.97
N GLY A 4 15.41 5.68 -3.72
CA GLY A 4 14.80 6.30 -2.54
C GLY A 4 15.70 6.81 -1.41
N LYS A 5 17.01 6.81 -1.62
CA LYS A 5 17.99 7.23 -0.63
C LYS A 5 18.22 8.74 -0.72
N VAL A 6 17.96 9.40 0.38
CA VAL A 6 18.39 10.78 0.62
C VAL A 6 19.55 10.69 1.60
N PRO A 7 20.77 11.16 1.24
CA PRO A 7 21.91 11.14 2.15
C PRO A 7 21.63 12.02 3.38
N ALA A 8 22.28 11.71 4.49
CA ALA A 8 22.22 12.55 5.68
C ALA A 8 22.75 13.96 5.39
N GLY A 9 22.12 14.98 5.92
CA GLY A 9 22.46 16.38 5.72
C GLY A 9 21.24 17.22 5.34
N ASP A 10 21.47 18.36 4.72
CA ASP A 10 20.42 19.28 4.31
C ASP A 10 19.53 18.65 3.21
N VAL A 11 18.22 18.58 3.48
CA VAL A 11 17.24 18.08 2.52
C VAL A 11 16.75 19.23 1.65
N ARG A 12 16.98 19.13 0.35
CA ARG A 12 16.51 20.09 -0.66
C ARG A 12 15.23 19.60 -1.32
N TYR A 13 14.47 20.50 -1.93
CA TYR A 13 13.25 20.15 -2.66
C TYR A 13 13.46 19.05 -3.73
N GLN A 14 14.60 19.08 -4.40
CA GLN A 14 14.95 18.03 -5.38
C GLN A 14 15.12 16.64 -4.76
N ASP A 15 15.49 16.55 -3.49
CA ASP A 15 15.66 15.27 -2.78
C ASP A 15 14.30 14.65 -2.46
N ILE A 16 13.26 15.47 -2.24
CA ILE A 16 11.88 15.02 -2.07
C ILE A 16 11.38 14.28 -3.32
N ARG A 17 11.83 14.69 -4.52
CA ARG A 17 11.50 13.98 -5.77
C ARG A 17 12.09 12.58 -5.85
N LYS A 18 13.20 12.32 -5.15
CA LYS A 18 13.77 10.95 -5.03
C LYS A 18 12.91 10.07 -4.14
N VAL A 19 12.30 10.65 -3.10
CA VAL A 19 11.40 9.92 -2.19
C VAL A 19 10.03 9.69 -2.84
N TYR A 20 9.48 10.73 -3.48
CA TYR A 20 8.18 10.65 -4.15
C TYR A 20 8.22 11.33 -5.54
N PRO A 21 8.46 10.56 -6.62
CA PRO A 21 8.67 11.11 -7.96
C PRO A 21 7.39 11.51 -8.69
N TYR A 22 6.22 11.08 -8.20
CA TYR A 22 4.94 11.27 -8.88
C TYR A 22 4.33 12.64 -8.57
N GLU A 23 3.55 13.19 -9.52
CA GLU A 23 2.81 14.46 -9.36
C GLU A 23 1.40 14.25 -8.81
N ASN A 24 1.24 13.25 -7.96
CA ASN A 24 -0.05 12.99 -7.32
C ASN A 24 -0.37 14.03 -6.27
N LYS A 25 -1.66 14.42 -6.24
CA LYS A 25 -2.23 15.26 -5.20
C LYS A 25 -2.98 14.40 -4.18
N LEU A 26 -3.11 14.92 -2.97
CA LEU A 26 -3.95 14.33 -1.94
C LEU A 26 -5.43 14.46 -2.32
N VAL A 27 -6.16 13.37 -2.19
CA VAL A 27 -7.61 13.32 -2.29
C VAL A 27 -8.14 12.65 -1.03
N VAL A 28 -9.15 13.22 -0.39
CA VAL A 28 -9.85 12.59 0.73
C VAL A 28 -11.28 12.32 0.32
N LEU A 29 -11.72 11.09 0.51
CA LEU A 29 -13.08 10.66 0.20
C LEU A 29 -13.69 9.86 1.34
N ARG A 30 -15.02 9.76 1.35
CA ARG A 30 -15.74 8.90 2.30
C ARG A 30 -15.81 7.49 1.74
N LEU A 31 -15.41 6.53 2.55
CA LEU A 31 -15.61 5.09 2.30
C LEU A 31 -16.22 4.45 3.53
N THR A 32 -17.15 3.55 3.34
CA THR A 32 -17.61 2.68 4.43
C THR A 32 -16.53 1.67 4.81
N GLY A 33 -16.61 1.11 6.02
CA GLY A 33 -15.69 0.05 6.44
C GLY A 33 -15.70 -1.15 5.50
N ALA A 34 -16.87 -1.51 4.98
CA ALA A 34 -17.02 -2.58 4.00
C ALA A 34 -16.33 -2.25 2.65
N GLU A 35 -16.38 -0.99 2.21
CA GLU A 35 -15.68 -0.54 1.01
C GLU A 35 -14.15 -0.56 1.21
N ILE A 36 -13.66 -0.15 2.38
CA ILE A 36 -12.24 -0.22 2.75
C ILE A 36 -11.76 -1.67 2.76
N LEU A 37 -12.53 -2.60 3.33
CA LEU A 37 -12.20 -4.02 3.32
C LEU A 37 -12.08 -4.55 1.89
N LYS A 38 -13.05 -4.30 1.03
CA LYS A 38 -13.01 -4.71 -0.39
C LYS A 38 -11.84 -4.11 -1.15
N TYR A 39 -11.50 -2.84 -0.87
CA TYR A 39 -10.34 -2.17 -1.44
C TYR A 39 -9.04 -2.90 -1.09
N LEU A 40 -8.85 -3.22 0.19
CA LEU A 40 -7.67 -3.94 0.67
C LEU A 40 -7.61 -5.37 0.12
N GLU A 41 -8.73 -6.09 0.12
CA GLU A 41 -8.81 -7.42 -0.48
C GLU A 41 -8.33 -7.41 -1.93
N ALA A 42 -8.78 -6.44 -2.74
CA ALA A 42 -8.36 -6.33 -4.14
C ALA A 42 -6.88 -5.93 -4.28
N SER A 43 -6.37 -5.10 -3.38
CA SER A 43 -4.97 -4.73 -3.36
C SER A 43 -4.08 -5.94 -3.08
N TYR A 44 -4.38 -6.70 -2.03
CA TYR A 44 -3.61 -7.89 -1.68
C TYR A 44 -3.79 -9.01 -2.69
N ASP A 45 -4.97 -9.18 -3.29
CA ASP A 45 -5.16 -10.18 -4.35
C ASP A 45 -4.27 -9.91 -5.58
N ALA A 46 -3.99 -8.65 -5.87
CA ALA A 46 -3.06 -8.31 -6.95
C ALA A 46 -1.61 -8.76 -6.66
N TRP A 47 -1.25 -8.97 -5.40
CA TRP A 47 0.12 -9.15 -4.93
C TRP A 47 0.46 -10.54 -4.44
N ILE A 48 -0.49 -11.25 -3.79
CA ILE A 48 -0.23 -12.53 -3.15
C ILE A 48 -1.05 -13.66 -3.75
N ASN A 49 -0.44 -14.83 -3.76
CA ASN A 49 -1.10 -16.09 -4.02
C ASN A 49 -1.83 -16.60 -2.76
N THR A 50 -2.71 -17.57 -2.95
CA THR A 50 -3.22 -18.37 -1.83
C THR A 50 -2.24 -19.52 -1.60
N VAL A 51 -1.65 -19.60 -0.40
CA VAL A 51 -0.68 -20.61 -0.01
C VAL A 51 -1.13 -21.22 1.30
N THR A 52 -1.61 -22.45 1.27
CA THR A 52 -2.15 -23.15 2.44
C THR A 52 -1.06 -23.79 3.29
N GLU A 53 0.03 -24.21 2.65
CA GLU A 53 1.17 -24.86 3.30
C GLU A 53 2.49 -24.34 2.69
N PRO A 54 3.52 -24.13 3.53
CA PRO A 54 4.82 -23.73 3.03
C PRO A 54 5.48 -24.87 2.25
N SER A 55 6.06 -24.55 1.10
CA SER A 55 6.93 -25.43 0.34
C SER A 55 8.00 -24.61 -0.39
N GLU A 56 9.07 -25.25 -0.86
CA GLU A 56 10.14 -24.58 -1.61
C GLU A 56 9.65 -23.93 -2.90
N ASP A 57 8.60 -24.50 -3.53
CA ASP A 57 8.00 -24.00 -4.76
C ASP A 57 6.79 -23.09 -4.54
N ALA A 58 6.35 -22.91 -3.31
CA ALA A 58 5.18 -22.09 -2.99
C ALA A 58 5.58 -20.64 -2.77
N HIS A 59 5.35 -19.81 -3.78
CA HIS A 59 5.55 -18.37 -3.69
C HIS A 59 4.31 -17.67 -3.09
N VAL A 60 4.49 -16.94 -2.00
CA VAL A 60 3.43 -16.09 -1.44
C VAL A 60 3.26 -14.85 -2.31
N LEU A 61 4.33 -14.20 -2.75
CA LEU A 61 4.22 -13.11 -3.70
C LEU A 61 3.89 -13.63 -5.11
N LYS A 62 3.04 -12.91 -5.83
CA LYS A 62 2.79 -13.16 -7.26
C LYS A 62 4.02 -12.73 -8.07
N ILE A 63 5.02 -13.61 -8.15
CA ILE A 63 6.24 -13.44 -8.91
C ILE A 63 6.25 -14.34 -10.14
N LYS A 64 7.05 -13.98 -11.13
CA LYS A 64 7.23 -14.78 -12.36
C LYS A 64 8.64 -14.61 -12.89
N GLN A 65 9.13 -15.65 -13.55
CA GLN A 65 10.35 -15.52 -14.35
C GLN A 65 10.05 -14.84 -15.68
N SER A 66 10.88 -13.89 -16.05
CA SER A 66 10.82 -13.25 -17.36
C SER A 66 12.21 -12.82 -17.81
N LYS A 67 12.41 -12.76 -19.13
CA LYS A 67 13.67 -12.29 -19.70
C LYS A 67 13.87 -10.81 -19.34
N ASP A 68 15.02 -10.51 -18.79
CA ASP A 68 15.47 -9.13 -18.63
C ASP A 68 16.11 -8.66 -19.93
N TYR A 69 15.47 -7.69 -20.58
CA TYR A 69 15.91 -7.21 -21.88
C TYR A 69 17.24 -6.46 -21.84
N SER A 70 17.66 -5.95 -20.68
CA SER A 70 18.94 -5.26 -20.53
C SER A 70 20.12 -6.22 -20.41
N THR A 71 19.91 -7.37 -19.75
CA THR A 71 20.95 -8.37 -19.50
C THR A 71 20.82 -9.61 -20.39
N GLY A 72 19.67 -9.81 -21.01
CA GLY A 72 19.34 -11.02 -21.79
C GLY A 72 19.07 -12.27 -20.92
N LYS A 73 19.19 -12.19 -19.59
CA LYS A 73 19.04 -13.31 -18.66
C LYS A 73 17.62 -13.41 -18.13
N MET A 74 17.24 -14.62 -17.69
CA MET A 74 16.01 -14.82 -16.93
C MET A 74 16.16 -14.22 -15.54
N ALA A 75 15.15 -13.49 -15.08
CA ALA A 75 15.08 -12.89 -13.76
C ALA A 75 13.68 -12.99 -13.18
N TRP A 76 13.59 -13.11 -11.86
CA TRP A 76 12.33 -13.00 -11.15
C TRP A 76 11.83 -11.55 -11.14
N LYS A 77 10.54 -11.38 -11.41
CA LYS A 77 9.88 -10.07 -11.39
C LYS A 77 8.50 -10.21 -10.76
N LEU A 78 8.01 -9.13 -10.16
CA LEU A 78 6.61 -9.07 -9.73
C LEU A 78 5.68 -9.29 -10.94
N ALA A 79 4.64 -10.07 -10.77
CA ALA A 79 3.66 -10.33 -11.82
C ALA A 79 2.87 -9.08 -12.23
N LYS A 80 2.68 -8.15 -11.28
CA LYS A 80 2.05 -6.84 -11.49
C LYS A 80 2.95 -5.71 -11.00
N SER A 81 2.73 -4.50 -11.51
CA SER A 81 3.46 -3.31 -11.06
C SER A 81 3.22 -3.03 -9.58
N PRO A 82 4.28 -2.74 -8.78
CA PRO A 82 4.12 -2.35 -7.39
C PRO A 82 3.35 -1.04 -7.20
N ALA A 83 3.23 -0.21 -8.23
CA ALA A 83 2.40 0.99 -8.20
C ALA A 83 0.90 0.71 -8.02
N ASN A 84 0.46 -0.54 -8.21
CA ASN A 84 -0.93 -0.96 -8.03
C ASN A 84 -1.20 -1.62 -6.68
N PHE A 85 -0.24 -1.62 -5.77
CA PHE A 85 -0.37 -2.15 -4.42
C PHE A 85 -0.53 -1.01 -3.41
N ASP A 86 -1.54 -1.13 -2.55
CA ASP A 86 -1.76 -0.25 -1.41
C ASP A 86 -1.91 -1.08 -0.14
N SER A 87 -1.29 -0.62 0.94
CA SER A 87 -1.61 -0.96 2.32
C SER A 87 -2.33 0.22 2.97
N ALA A 88 -2.93 0.01 4.14
CA ALA A 88 -3.63 1.07 4.86
C ALA A 88 -2.87 1.48 6.13
N ALA A 89 -2.90 2.76 6.44
CA ALA A 89 -2.55 3.32 7.74
C ALA A 89 -3.82 3.80 8.47
N GLY A 90 -3.77 3.91 9.79
CA GLY A 90 -4.89 4.31 10.63
C GLY A 90 -5.77 3.17 11.13
N ILE A 91 -5.52 1.95 10.70
CA ILE A 91 -6.23 0.73 11.12
C ILE A 91 -5.27 -0.40 11.45
N ASN A 92 -5.74 -1.36 12.24
CA ASN A 92 -5.04 -2.61 12.54
C ASN A 92 -5.69 -3.76 11.77
N TYR A 93 -4.90 -4.58 11.09
CA TYR A 93 -5.45 -5.70 10.32
C TYR A 93 -4.43 -6.81 10.09
N THR A 94 -4.93 -7.97 9.70
CA THR A 94 -4.10 -9.10 9.24
C THR A 94 -4.47 -9.49 7.81
N VAL A 95 -3.51 -10.09 7.11
CA VAL A 95 -3.70 -10.64 5.77
C VAL A 95 -3.34 -12.12 5.79
N ASP A 96 -4.36 -12.96 5.73
CA ASP A 96 -4.20 -14.42 5.76
C ASP A 96 -3.91 -14.95 4.36
N VAL A 97 -2.67 -15.38 4.15
CA VAL A 97 -2.22 -15.91 2.85
C VAL A 97 -2.83 -17.27 2.51
N THR A 98 -3.44 -17.95 3.48
CA THR A 98 -4.11 -19.24 3.24
C THR A 98 -5.52 -19.09 2.69
N LYS A 99 -6.07 -17.88 2.73
CA LYS A 99 -7.44 -17.59 2.31
C LYS A 99 -7.52 -17.07 0.88
N PRO A 100 -8.61 -17.36 0.17
CA PRO A 100 -8.86 -16.81 -1.15
C PRO A 100 -9.22 -15.32 -1.08
N TYR A 101 -9.22 -14.67 -2.24
CA TYR A 101 -9.74 -13.31 -2.41
C TYR A 101 -11.13 -13.15 -1.79
N GLY A 102 -11.32 -12.04 -1.09
CA GLY A 102 -12.56 -11.69 -0.40
C GLY A 102 -12.66 -12.25 1.04
N SER A 103 -11.65 -12.97 1.52
CA SER A 103 -11.66 -13.58 2.87
C SER A 103 -10.29 -13.52 3.56
N ARG A 104 -9.31 -12.84 2.97
CA ARG A 104 -7.93 -12.82 3.47
C ARG A 104 -7.61 -11.66 4.41
N VAL A 105 -8.34 -10.53 4.30
CA VAL A 105 -8.11 -9.36 5.13
C VAL A 105 -9.08 -9.37 6.32
N THR A 106 -8.52 -9.25 7.52
CA THR A 106 -9.31 -9.10 8.76
C THR A 106 -8.91 -7.81 9.45
N ILE A 107 -9.81 -6.80 9.45
CA ILE A 107 -9.60 -5.53 10.15
C ILE A 107 -10.00 -5.72 11.60
N THR A 108 -9.07 -5.48 12.53
CA THR A 108 -9.26 -5.75 13.97
C THR A 108 -9.61 -4.49 14.77
N GLY A 109 -9.44 -3.30 14.19
CA GLY A 109 -9.78 -2.04 14.85
C GLY A 109 -9.09 -0.84 14.20
N MET A 110 -9.37 0.33 14.74
CA MET A 110 -8.64 1.57 14.41
C MET A 110 -7.29 1.58 15.12
N ALA A 111 -6.33 2.30 14.60
CA ALA A 111 -5.00 2.45 15.20
C ALA A 111 -5.06 3.08 16.61
N ASP A 112 -6.01 3.97 16.85
CA ASP A 112 -6.23 4.67 18.13
C ASP A 112 -7.03 3.85 19.16
N GLY A 113 -7.33 2.57 18.88
CA GLY A 113 -8.03 1.65 19.78
C GLY A 113 -9.55 1.66 19.67
N ARG A 114 -10.14 2.53 18.84
CA ARG A 114 -11.59 2.49 18.57
C ARG A 114 -11.96 1.25 17.76
N ALA A 115 -13.22 0.82 17.89
CA ALA A 115 -13.77 -0.24 17.05
C ALA A 115 -13.81 0.23 15.56
N PHE A 116 -13.54 -0.72 14.66
CA PHE A 116 -13.78 -0.54 13.24
C PHE A 116 -15.14 -1.18 12.87
N GLU A 117 -16.01 -0.40 12.26
CA GLU A 117 -17.38 -0.79 11.97
C GLU A 117 -17.62 -0.81 10.46
N MET A 118 -18.16 -1.88 9.92
CA MET A 118 -18.30 -2.07 8.47
C MET A 118 -19.26 -1.08 7.82
N ASP A 119 -20.30 -0.67 8.54
CA ASP A 119 -21.33 0.23 8.02
C ASP A 119 -21.01 1.71 8.24
N LYS A 120 -19.97 2.02 9.00
CA LYS A 120 -19.57 3.38 9.28
C LYS A 120 -18.75 3.98 8.16
N GLU A 121 -18.95 5.27 7.87
CA GLU A 121 -18.11 6.04 6.96
C GLU A 121 -16.82 6.51 7.64
N TYR A 122 -15.72 6.38 6.91
CA TYR A 122 -14.39 6.85 7.26
C TYR A 122 -13.86 7.79 6.20
N LEU A 123 -13.01 8.73 6.61
CA LEU A 123 -12.24 9.55 5.67
C LEU A 123 -10.98 8.81 5.26
N ALA A 124 -10.91 8.45 4.00
CA ALA A 124 -9.77 7.78 3.40
C ALA A 124 -8.95 8.77 2.56
N ALA A 125 -7.67 8.92 2.90
CA ALA A 125 -6.72 9.72 2.14
C ALA A 125 -6.05 8.85 1.08
N ILE A 126 -6.18 9.24 -0.19
CA ILE A 126 -5.62 8.52 -1.35
C ILE A 126 -4.93 9.49 -2.31
N THR A 127 -4.28 8.97 -3.32
CA THR A 127 -3.67 9.76 -4.39
C THR A 127 -4.67 10.11 -5.51
N THR A 128 -4.41 11.16 -6.28
CA THR A 128 -5.16 11.45 -7.52
C THR A 128 -5.11 10.27 -8.49
N TYR A 129 -4.00 9.52 -8.55
CA TYR A 129 -3.91 8.30 -9.35
C TYR A 129 -5.01 7.29 -9.00
N ARG A 130 -5.28 7.10 -7.71
CA ARG A 130 -6.36 6.20 -7.26
C ARG A 130 -7.74 6.79 -7.50
N SER A 131 -7.93 8.11 -7.29
CA SER A 131 -9.25 8.75 -7.42
C SER A 131 -9.78 8.75 -8.86
N VAL A 132 -8.91 8.62 -9.86
CA VAL A 132 -9.32 8.45 -11.27
C VAL A 132 -9.53 6.98 -11.66
N GLY A 133 -9.56 6.07 -10.69
CA GLY A 133 -9.83 4.65 -10.91
C GLY A 133 -8.61 3.80 -11.27
N SER A 134 -7.40 4.37 -11.30
CA SER A 134 -6.18 3.64 -11.65
C SER A 134 -5.89 2.51 -10.66
N GLY A 135 -5.53 1.35 -11.20
CA GLY A 135 -5.31 0.12 -10.43
C GLY A 135 -6.59 -0.64 -10.08
N GLY A 136 -7.79 -0.08 -10.33
CA GLY A 136 -9.07 -0.77 -10.17
C GLY A 136 -9.55 -0.96 -8.72
N LEU A 137 -8.84 -0.44 -7.72
CA LEU A 137 -9.13 -0.71 -6.30
C LEU A 137 -10.44 -0.05 -5.84
N LEU A 138 -10.73 1.18 -6.26
CA LEU A 138 -12.02 1.84 -5.98
C LEU A 138 -13.17 1.12 -6.66
N LYS A 139 -12.97 0.61 -7.89
CA LYS A 139 -13.97 -0.21 -8.58
C LYS A 139 -14.26 -1.49 -7.81
N ALA A 140 -13.25 -2.16 -7.29
CA ALA A 140 -13.41 -3.34 -6.44
C ALA A 140 -14.15 -3.02 -5.13
N ALA A 141 -13.96 -1.83 -4.58
CA ALA A 141 -14.70 -1.33 -3.41
C ALA A 141 -16.18 -1.04 -3.71
N GLY A 142 -16.57 -0.93 -4.98
CA GLY A 142 -17.96 -0.65 -5.40
C GLY A 142 -18.18 0.71 -6.06
N LEU A 143 -17.13 1.56 -6.15
CA LEU A 143 -17.20 2.84 -6.86
C LEU A 143 -16.84 2.61 -8.33
N THR A 144 -17.83 2.28 -9.14
CA THR A 144 -17.62 1.69 -10.48
C THR A 144 -17.39 2.70 -11.60
N ASP A 145 -17.70 3.97 -11.37
CA ASP A 145 -17.57 5.05 -12.34
C ASP A 145 -17.04 6.35 -11.70
N ALA A 146 -16.68 7.31 -12.55
CA ALA A 146 -16.10 8.58 -12.10
C ALA A 146 -17.05 9.39 -11.20
N LYS A 147 -18.37 9.32 -11.48
CA LYS A 147 -19.38 10.06 -10.71
C LYS A 147 -19.48 9.49 -9.29
N SER A 148 -19.52 8.17 -9.13
CA SER A 148 -19.57 7.53 -7.80
C SER A 148 -18.36 7.86 -6.95
N VAL A 149 -17.18 8.03 -7.56
CA VAL A 149 -15.98 8.50 -6.86
C VAL A 149 -16.09 9.98 -6.50
N GLU A 150 -16.49 10.82 -7.46
CA GLU A 150 -16.61 12.28 -7.26
C GLU A 150 -17.58 12.64 -6.15
N ASP A 151 -18.73 11.98 -6.08
CA ASP A 151 -19.76 12.20 -5.05
C ASP A 151 -19.25 11.88 -3.61
N ARG A 152 -18.17 11.11 -3.50
CA ARG A 152 -17.56 10.73 -2.21
C ARG A 152 -16.40 11.65 -1.80
N ILE A 153 -15.84 12.45 -2.72
CA ILE A 153 -14.69 13.31 -2.44
C ILE A 153 -15.12 14.48 -1.56
N VAL A 154 -14.43 14.67 -0.45
CA VAL A 154 -14.65 15.75 0.51
C VAL A 154 -13.53 16.78 0.53
N TYR A 155 -12.34 16.41 0.03
CA TYR A 155 -11.20 17.32 -0.01
C TYR A 155 -10.24 16.97 -1.14
N ARG A 156 -9.74 18.01 -1.80
CA ARG A 156 -8.64 17.94 -2.78
C ARG A 156 -7.49 18.81 -2.28
N GLY A 157 -6.41 18.18 -1.96
CA GLY A 157 -5.23 18.82 -1.37
C GLY A 157 -4.11 19.10 -2.36
N PRO A 158 -2.97 19.58 -1.85
CA PRO A 158 -1.79 19.85 -2.65
C PRO A 158 -1.10 18.54 -3.10
N GLU A 159 -0.05 18.68 -3.88
CA GLU A 159 0.82 17.56 -4.24
C GLU A 159 1.51 16.97 -3.00
N PHE A 160 1.72 15.65 -2.99
CA PHE A 160 2.43 14.98 -1.90
C PHE A 160 3.84 15.54 -1.68
N ARG A 161 4.52 15.94 -2.75
CA ARG A 161 5.85 16.60 -2.64
C ARG A 161 5.78 17.92 -1.88
N THR A 162 4.72 18.69 -2.08
CA THR A 162 4.48 19.94 -1.34
C THR A 162 4.21 19.64 0.15
N ILE A 163 3.40 18.60 0.43
CA ILE A 163 3.13 18.18 1.81
C ILE A 163 4.43 17.76 2.51
N LEU A 164 5.27 16.97 1.86
CA LEU A 164 6.57 16.57 2.40
C LEU A 164 7.49 17.77 2.61
N TYR A 165 7.55 18.70 1.65
CA TYR A 165 8.34 19.92 1.78
C TYR A 165 7.90 20.76 2.98
N GLU A 166 6.60 21.02 3.11
CA GLU A 166 6.07 21.81 4.25
C GLU A 166 6.27 21.09 5.58
N TYR A 167 6.23 19.75 5.60
CA TYR A 167 6.56 18.98 6.79
C TYR A 167 8.02 19.20 7.21
N PHE A 168 8.98 19.04 6.29
CA PHE A 168 10.40 19.30 6.58
C PHE A 168 10.67 20.75 7.01
N LYS A 169 10.03 21.71 6.33
CA LYS A 169 10.14 23.13 6.68
C LYS A 169 9.64 23.41 8.09
N LYS A 170 8.56 22.76 8.50
CA LYS A 170 7.93 22.96 9.83
C LYS A 170 8.71 22.30 10.95
N TYR A 171 9.18 21.08 10.74
CA TYR A 171 9.75 20.25 11.80
C TYR A 171 11.27 20.13 11.74
N GLY A 172 11.90 20.54 10.65
CA GLY A 172 13.36 20.51 10.45
C GLY A 172 13.97 19.14 10.28
N SER A 173 13.28 18.08 10.73
CA SER A 173 13.73 16.70 10.64
C SER A 173 12.55 15.74 10.62
N VAL A 174 12.83 14.49 10.24
CA VAL A 174 11.88 13.38 10.38
C VAL A 174 12.22 12.60 11.64
N ASP A 175 11.32 12.59 12.58
CA ASP A 175 11.43 11.75 13.78
C ASP A 175 10.74 10.39 13.49
N PRO A 176 11.49 9.28 13.47
CA PRO A 176 10.92 7.96 13.25
C PRO A 176 9.86 7.58 14.29
N ALA A 177 9.97 8.08 15.52
CA ALA A 177 8.97 7.82 16.57
C ALA A 177 7.63 8.50 16.28
N VAL A 178 7.64 9.65 15.61
CA VAL A 178 6.42 10.37 15.24
C VAL A 178 5.77 9.77 14.01
N ILE A 179 6.55 9.53 12.95
CA ILE A 179 6.00 8.98 11.69
C ILE A 179 5.67 7.51 11.78
N GLY A 180 6.31 6.78 12.71
CA GLY A 180 6.10 5.36 12.97
C GLY A 180 5.22 5.05 14.17
N ASP A 181 4.55 6.06 14.77
CA ASP A 181 3.70 5.84 15.94
C ASP A 181 2.55 4.85 15.61
N PRO A 182 2.53 3.65 16.20
CA PRO A 182 1.50 2.65 15.92
C PRO A 182 0.08 3.13 16.24
N LYS A 183 -0.08 4.11 17.16
CA LYS A 183 -1.38 4.70 17.47
C LYS A 183 -1.92 5.60 16.36
N VAL A 184 -1.06 6.01 15.44
CA VAL A 184 -1.43 6.84 14.29
C VAL A 184 -1.52 6.00 13.03
N ILE A 185 -0.46 5.24 12.74
CA ILE A 185 -0.40 4.46 11.49
C ILE A 185 -1.11 3.11 11.60
N GLY A 186 -1.31 2.59 12.82
CA GLY A 186 -1.79 1.23 13.01
C GLY A 186 -0.72 0.18 12.75
N SER A 187 -1.16 -1.06 12.69
CA SER A 187 -0.28 -2.19 12.41
C SER A 187 -0.98 -3.20 11.51
N TRP A 188 -0.20 -3.84 10.64
CA TRP A 188 -0.70 -4.99 9.89
C TRP A 188 0.41 -6.03 9.70
N LYS A 189 0.01 -7.27 9.48
CA LYS A 189 0.94 -8.37 9.23
C LYS A 189 0.32 -9.45 8.37
N PHE A 190 1.18 -10.20 7.71
CA PHE A 190 0.77 -11.46 7.09
C PHE A 190 0.64 -12.57 8.14
N VAL A 191 -0.35 -13.42 7.96
CA VAL A 191 -0.57 -14.64 8.75
C VAL A 191 -0.82 -15.82 7.80
N PRO A 192 -0.63 -17.08 8.22
CA PRO A 192 -0.07 -17.53 9.50
C PRO A 192 1.44 -17.29 9.63
N ASP A 193 2.06 -17.80 10.69
CA ASP A 193 3.45 -17.51 11.08
C ASP A 193 4.51 -17.87 10.02
N PHE A 194 4.23 -18.77 9.09
CA PHE A 194 5.15 -19.08 8.00
C PHE A 194 5.19 -17.97 6.91
N ALA A 195 4.13 -17.18 6.78
CA ALA A 195 3.99 -16.25 5.67
C ALA A 195 5.11 -15.18 5.60
N PRO A 196 5.55 -14.56 6.70
CA PRO A 196 6.69 -13.63 6.65
C PRO A 196 7.99 -14.24 6.14
N ALA A 197 8.29 -15.49 6.51
CA ALA A 197 9.49 -16.19 6.05
C ALA A 197 9.41 -16.53 4.55
N ALA A 198 8.26 -17.00 4.08
CA ALA A 198 8.02 -17.28 2.67
C ALA A 198 8.10 -16.02 1.79
N ILE A 199 7.52 -14.90 2.27
CA ILE A 199 7.64 -13.60 1.58
C ILE A 199 9.09 -13.13 1.52
N LYS A 200 9.86 -13.33 2.60
CA LYS A 200 11.28 -12.99 2.61
C LYS A 200 12.05 -13.78 1.54
N ALA A 201 11.78 -15.07 1.41
CA ALA A 201 12.38 -15.89 0.35
C ALA A 201 12.03 -15.38 -1.05
N ASP A 202 10.77 -15.01 -1.29
CA ASP A 202 10.34 -14.40 -2.56
C ASP A 202 11.05 -13.07 -2.84
N VAL A 203 11.27 -12.25 -1.81
CA VAL A 203 12.01 -10.98 -1.92
C VAL A 203 13.49 -11.23 -2.23
N GLU A 204 14.09 -12.28 -1.67
CA GLU A 204 15.46 -12.70 -2.02
C GLU A 204 15.57 -13.12 -3.49
N LEU A 205 14.60 -13.85 -4.03
CA LEU A 205 14.54 -14.18 -5.45
C LEU A 205 14.41 -12.93 -6.34
N LEU A 206 13.62 -11.95 -5.92
CA LEU A 206 13.39 -10.71 -6.67
C LEU A 206 14.61 -9.78 -6.71
N TYR A 207 15.36 -9.70 -5.61
CA TYR A 207 16.34 -8.63 -5.40
C TYR A 207 17.75 -9.14 -5.00
N GLY A 208 17.92 -10.43 -4.78
CA GLY A 208 19.23 -11.02 -4.45
C GLY A 208 19.80 -10.57 -3.10
N LYS A 209 18.93 -10.29 -2.12
CA LYS A 209 19.32 -9.77 -0.80
C LYS A 209 18.76 -10.64 0.31
#